data_3c0613956d8545c08d66f039a6f07127
#
_entry.id   3c0613956d8545c08d66f039a6f07127
#
_cell.length_a   1.000
_cell.length_b   1.000
_cell.length_c   1.000
_cell.angle_alpha   90.00
_cell.angle_beta   90.00
_cell.angle_gamma   90.00
#
_symmetry.space_group_name_H-M   'P 1'
#
loop_
_entity.id
_entity.type
_entity.pdbx_description
1 polymer ?
#
loop_
_entity_poly.entity_id
_entity_poly.type
_entity_poly.pdbx_seq_one_letter_code
_entity_poly.pdbx_strand_id
1 'polypeptide(L)'
;LLLFIGLLVHWQSRPLKRLARAARDMSLGADVEPVAEGGGSEVVEVGRAFNAMRERISRYLTERSQLFSAISHDLRTPITRLRLRVELLEDENLQAKFGRDLDELELLVKGALQCVKDTDIHENIEPVDLNHVLDCLVEPYLAPNGNGRITQHGRALTPYPGKPLALKRCIGNLIDNALKYEQNAHLHIEDDGVEFILHVDDEGPGVPEQRLEQVFEPHFRLAGQQQGYGLGLGIARNIAHSHGGEVSLQNLREGGLRVTLQLPRTLD
;
A
#
# COMPACT_ATOMS: atom_id res chain seq x y z
N LEU A 1 48.76 21.55 -4.70
CA LEU A 1 48.58 20.42 -5.62
C LEU A 1 47.47 19.45 -5.09
N LEU A 2 47.63 18.92 -3.87
CA LEU A 2 46.65 17.94 -3.26
C LEU A 2 45.24 18.50 -3.16
N LEU A 3 45.05 19.77 -2.79
CA LEU A 3 43.76 20.45 -2.66
C LEU A 3 43.07 20.60 -4.04
N PHE A 4 43.82 20.87 -5.08
CA PHE A 4 43.35 20.98 -6.46
C PHE A 4 42.89 19.61 -7.01
N ILE A 5 43.68 18.55 -6.75
CA ILE A 5 43.33 17.17 -7.12
C ILE A 5 42.07 16.76 -6.40
N GLY A 6 41.91 17.06 -5.09
CA GLY A 6 40.72 16.75 -4.31
C GLY A 6 39.47 17.47 -4.86
N LEU A 7 39.58 18.73 -5.27
CA LEU A 7 38.50 19.50 -5.89
C LEU A 7 38.10 18.92 -7.25
N LEU A 8 39.08 18.53 -8.06
CA LEU A 8 38.84 17.92 -9.37
C LEU A 8 38.11 16.57 -9.24
N VAL A 9 38.56 15.70 -8.33
CA VAL A 9 37.94 14.41 -8.06
C VAL A 9 36.51 14.60 -7.49
N HIS A 10 36.35 15.57 -6.61
CA HIS A 10 35.03 15.90 -6.06
C HIS A 10 34.07 16.39 -7.13
N TRP A 11 34.53 17.25 -8.04
CA TRP A 11 33.73 17.77 -9.15
C TRP A 11 33.35 16.66 -10.14
N GLN A 12 34.27 15.75 -10.43
CA GLN A 12 34.08 14.64 -11.36
C GLN A 12 33.17 13.53 -10.76
N SER A 13 33.13 13.35 -9.42
CA SER A 13 32.30 12.35 -8.77
C SER A 13 30.86 12.82 -8.47
N ARG A 14 30.59 14.14 -8.52
CA ARG A 14 29.23 14.69 -8.28
C ARG A 14 28.16 14.12 -9.21
N PRO A 15 28.34 14.02 -10.53
CA PRO A 15 27.32 13.46 -11.42
C PRO A 15 27.02 11.99 -11.14
N LEU A 16 28.06 11.18 -10.82
CA LEU A 16 27.88 9.77 -10.46
C LEU A 16 27.07 9.60 -9.17
N LYS A 17 27.28 10.47 -8.17
CA LYS A 17 26.48 10.46 -6.94
C LYS A 17 25.02 10.85 -7.20
N ARG A 18 24.76 11.75 -8.16
CA ARG A 18 23.39 12.10 -8.58
C ARG A 18 22.72 10.92 -9.28
N LEU A 19 23.41 10.24 -10.19
CA LEU A 19 22.92 9.03 -10.84
C LEU A 19 22.61 7.91 -9.85
N ALA A 20 23.50 7.69 -8.88
CA ALA A 20 23.29 6.68 -7.85
C ALA A 20 22.06 6.99 -6.97
N ARG A 21 21.83 8.28 -6.61
CA ARG A 21 20.61 8.69 -5.92
C ARG A 21 19.37 8.48 -6.78
N ALA A 22 19.40 9.00 -8.02
CA ALA A 22 18.28 8.85 -8.94
C ALA A 22 17.90 7.37 -9.17
N ALA A 23 18.89 6.47 -9.25
CA ALA A 23 18.64 5.03 -9.36
C ALA A 23 18.02 4.45 -8.09
N ARG A 24 18.44 4.90 -6.90
CA ARG A 24 17.87 4.49 -5.63
C ARG A 24 16.43 5.00 -5.49
N ASP A 25 16.19 6.29 -5.76
CA ASP A 25 14.88 6.91 -5.68
C ASP A 25 13.88 6.23 -6.65
N MET A 26 14.35 5.87 -7.85
CA MET A 26 13.55 5.09 -8.81
C MET A 26 13.23 3.69 -8.31
N SER A 27 14.13 3.03 -7.57
CA SER A 27 13.87 1.71 -6.99
C SER A 27 12.81 1.77 -5.88
N LEU A 28 12.67 2.91 -5.22
CA LEU A 28 11.63 3.18 -4.21
C LEU A 28 10.31 3.64 -4.86
N GLY A 29 10.22 3.63 -6.21
CA GLY A 29 9.03 4.01 -6.96
C GLY A 29 8.74 5.51 -6.94
N ALA A 30 9.74 6.37 -6.66
CA ALA A 30 9.60 7.81 -6.82
C ALA A 30 9.61 8.20 -8.31
N ASP A 31 8.84 9.22 -8.67
CA ASP A 31 8.97 9.84 -10.00
C ASP A 31 10.23 10.71 -10.00
N VAL A 32 11.31 10.16 -10.56
CA VAL A 32 12.62 10.80 -10.57
C VAL A 32 12.71 11.73 -11.77
N GLU A 33 13.06 13.00 -11.54
CA GLU A 33 13.36 13.93 -12.63
C GLU A 33 14.52 13.43 -13.51
N PRO A 34 14.54 13.79 -14.80
CA PRO A 34 15.66 13.44 -15.67
C PRO A 34 16.98 13.91 -15.08
N VAL A 35 17.94 13.01 -15.01
CA VAL A 35 19.28 13.37 -14.55
C VAL A 35 19.91 14.31 -15.58
N ALA A 36 20.38 15.49 -15.10
CA ALA A 36 21.00 16.48 -15.96
C ALA A 36 22.25 15.92 -16.65
N GLU A 37 22.34 16.12 -17.95
CA GLU A 37 23.50 15.75 -18.75
C GLU A 37 24.66 16.69 -18.43
N GLY A 38 25.60 16.27 -17.57
CA GLY A 38 26.76 17.07 -17.19
C GLY A 38 27.92 16.18 -16.74
N GLY A 39 29.15 16.67 -17.02
CA GLY A 39 30.38 15.93 -16.72
C GLY A 39 31.15 15.51 -17.96
N GLY A 40 32.04 14.52 -17.83
CA GLY A 40 32.76 13.93 -18.97
C GLY A 40 31.85 13.19 -19.94
N SER A 41 32.35 12.91 -21.15
CA SER A 41 31.57 12.22 -22.21
C SER A 41 30.96 10.91 -21.75
N GLU A 42 31.69 10.14 -20.96
CA GLU A 42 31.26 8.83 -20.44
C GLU A 42 30.10 8.96 -19.44
N VAL A 43 30.15 10.00 -18.60
CA VAL A 43 29.09 10.27 -17.61
C VAL A 43 27.81 10.74 -18.30
N VAL A 44 27.93 11.53 -19.35
CA VAL A 44 26.80 11.98 -20.18
C VAL A 44 26.16 10.78 -20.87
N GLU A 45 26.94 9.85 -21.40
CA GLU A 45 26.41 8.62 -22.04
C GLU A 45 25.66 7.74 -21.05
N VAL A 46 26.19 7.53 -19.84
CA VAL A 46 25.51 6.78 -18.78
C VAL A 46 24.24 7.51 -18.34
N GLY A 47 24.26 8.84 -18.21
CA GLY A 47 23.09 9.65 -17.90
C GLY A 47 21.97 9.51 -18.94
N ARG A 48 22.29 9.52 -20.23
CA ARG A 48 21.34 9.28 -21.32
C ARG A 48 20.76 7.89 -21.29
N ALA A 49 21.58 6.86 -21.08
CA ALA A 49 21.12 5.48 -20.97
C ALA A 49 20.18 5.32 -19.78
N PHE A 50 20.50 5.93 -18.64
CA PHE A 50 19.63 5.94 -17.46
C PHE A 50 18.30 6.63 -17.72
N ASN A 51 18.30 7.84 -18.33
CA ASN A 51 17.07 8.56 -18.66
C ASN A 51 16.18 7.77 -19.65
N ALA A 52 16.79 7.14 -20.64
CA ALA A 52 16.05 6.27 -21.60
C ALA A 52 15.44 5.04 -20.91
N MET A 53 16.16 4.41 -19.99
CA MET A 53 15.64 3.30 -19.19
C MET A 53 14.48 3.76 -18.30
N ARG A 54 14.63 4.88 -17.60
CA ARG A 54 13.59 5.49 -16.78
C ARG A 54 12.30 5.73 -17.57
N GLU A 55 12.43 6.39 -18.75
CA GLU A 55 11.29 6.68 -19.62
C GLU A 55 10.60 5.40 -20.10
N ARG A 56 11.37 4.35 -20.40
CA ARG A 56 10.82 3.05 -20.80
C ARG A 56 10.07 2.37 -19.68
N ILE A 57 10.59 2.41 -18.45
CA ILE A 57 9.94 1.85 -17.27
C ILE A 57 8.65 2.63 -16.97
N SER A 58 8.71 3.96 -16.95
CA SER A 58 7.52 4.82 -16.71
C SER A 58 6.43 4.55 -17.75
N ARG A 59 6.78 4.46 -19.02
CA ARG A 59 5.84 4.12 -20.09
C ARG A 59 5.22 2.73 -19.88
N TYR A 60 6.04 1.72 -19.57
CA TYR A 60 5.57 0.37 -19.30
C TYR A 60 4.58 0.31 -18.14
N LEU A 61 4.87 1.02 -17.05
CA LEU A 61 3.98 1.09 -15.90
C LEU A 61 2.65 1.80 -16.25
N THR A 62 2.71 2.90 -17.00
CA THR A 62 1.51 3.61 -17.46
C THR A 62 0.65 2.75 -18.38
N GLU A 63 1.25 2.08 -19.37
CA GLU A 63 0.53 1.16 -20.27
C GLU A 63 -0.10 0.01 -19.50
N ARG A 64 0.62 -0.55 -18.53
CA ARG A 64 0.12 -1.60 -17.64
C ARG A 64 -1.11 -1.12 -16.85
N SER A 65 -1.04 0.06 -16.23
CA SER A 65 -2.14 0.65 -15.48
C SER A 65 -3.38 0.90 -16.37
N GLN A 66 -3.18 1.41 -17.59
CA GLN A 66 -4.25 1.62 -18.57
C GLN A 66 -4.90 0.30 -18.99
N LEU A 67 -4.11 -0.74 -19.26
CA LEU A 67 -4.63 -2.07 -19.60
C LEU A 67 -5.51 -2.63 -18.48
N PHE A 68 -5.07 -2.54 -17.23
CA PHE A 68 -5.88 -3.02 -16.10
C PHE A 68 -7.14 -2.19 -15.87
N SER A 69 -7.08 -0.89 -16.11
CA SER A 69 -8.28 -0.03 -16.07
C SER A 69 -9.29 -0.42 -17.14
N ALA A 70 -8.84 -0.70 -18.36
CA ALA A 70 -9.69 -1.15 -19.47
C ALA A 70 -10.30 -2.53 -19.16
N ILE A 71 -9.50 -3.49 -18.70
CA ILE A 71 -9.97 -4.82 -18.28
C ILE A 71 -11.01 -4.72 -17.18
N SER A 72 -10.81 -3.82 -16.19
CA SER A 72 -11.81 -3.57 -15.13
C SER A 72 -13.15 -3.18 -15.68
N HIS A 73 -13.15 -2.23 -16.62
CA HIS A 73 -14.35 -1.73 -17.24
C HIS A 73 -15.05 -2.83 -18.05
N ASP A 74 -14.27 -3.56 -18.85
CA ASP A 74 -14.80 -4.58 -19.77
C ASP A 74 -15.31 -5.84 -19.03
N LEU A 75 -14.76 -6.16 -17.85
CA LEU A 75 -15.27 -7.24 -17.00
C LEU A 75 -16.53 -6.83 -16.23
N ARG A 76 -16.67 -5.57 -15.82
CA ARG A 76 -17.86 -5.09 -15.11
C ARG A 76 -19.13 -5.24 -15.95
N THR A 77 -19.04 -4.94 -17.24
CA THR A 77 -20.20 -4.98 -18.14
C THR A 77 -20.85 -6.37 -18.26
N PRO A 78 -20.12 -7.49 -18.52
CA PRO A 78 -20.72 -8.82 -18.54
C PRO A 78 -21.20 -9.28 -17.17
N ILE A 79 -20.50 -8.95 -16.07
CA ILE A 79 -20.95 -9.28 -14.71
C ILE A 79 -22.29 -8.62 -14.41
N THR A 80 -22.43 -7.32 -14.70
CA THR A 80 -23.72 -6.61 -14.53
C THR A 80 -24.82 -7.24 -15.37
N ARG A 81 -24.53 -7.62 -16.63
CA ARG A 81 -25.49 -8.29 -17.50
C ARG A 81 -25.91 -9.66 -16.96
N LEU A 82 -24.98 -10.43 -16.42
CA LEU A 82 -25.27 -11.72 -15.78
C LEU A 82 -26.14 -11.51 -14.53
N ARG A 83 -25.85 -10.51 -13.72
CA ARG A 83 -26.64 -10.18 -12.52
C ARG A 83 -28.09 -9.89 -12.88
N LEU A 84 -28.35 -9.05 -13.90
CA LEU A 84 -29.70 -8.75 -14.40
C LEU A 84 -30.42 -10.01 -14.90
N ARG A 85 -29.70 -10.97 -15.52
CA ARG A 85 -30.31 -12.25 -15.95
C ARG A 85 -30.64 -13.16 -14.77
N VAL A 86 -29.81 -13.15 -13.73
CA VAL A 86 -30.06 -13.93 -12.50
C VAL A 86 -31.29 -13.39 -11.78
N GLU A 87 -31.52 -12.07 -11.77
CA GLU A 87 -32.70 -11.44 -11.16
C GLU A 87 -34.02 -11.86 -11.86
N LEU A 88 -33.95 -12.32 -13.12
CA LEU A 88 -35.11 -12.80 -13.89
C LEU A 88 -35.40 -14.30 -13.68
N LEU A 89 -34.63 -15.02 -12.86
CA LEU A 89 -34.90 -16.43 -12.56
C LEU A 89 -36.10 -16.55 -11.60
N GLU A 90 -37.00 -17.48 -11.92
CA GLU A 90 -38.19 -17.75 -11.09
C GLU A 90 -37.84 -18.59 -9.83
N ASP A 91 -36.73 -19.34 -9.84
CA ASP A 91 -36.26 -20.15 -8.74
C ASP A 91 -35.38 -19.33 -7.79
N GLU A 92 -35.96 -18.95 -6.62
CA GLU A 92 -35.24 -18.16 -5.60
C GLU A 92 -33.95 -18.84 -5.09
N ASN A 93 -33.90 -20.19 -5.04
CA ASN A 93 -32.72 -20.92 -4.60
C ASN A 93 -31.59 -20.83 -5.63
N LEU A 94 -31.89 -20.92 -6.91
CA LEU A 94 -30.95 -20.74 -7.99
C LEU A 94 -30.49 -19.28 -8.08
N GLN A 95 -31.41 -18.34 -7.94
CA GLN A 95 -31.14 -16.91 -7.90
C GLN A 95 -30.13 -16.58 -6.78
N ALA A 96 -30.37 -17.08 -5.56
CA ALA A 96 -29.46 -16.86 -4.42
C ALA A 96 -28.09 -17.52 -4.59
N LYS A 97 -28.00 -18.68 -5.27
CA LYS A 97 -26.72 -19.33 -5.57
C LYS A 97 -25.91 -18.55 -6.61
N PHE A 98 -26.51 -18.27 -7.76
CA PHE A 98 -25.82 -17.51 -8.82
C PHE A 98 -25.52 -16.08 -8.39
N GLY A 99 -26.37 -15.44 -7.57
CA GLY A 99 -26.09 -14.13 -6.99
C GLY A 99 -24.79 -14.13 -6.17
N ARG A 100 -24.60 -15.14 -5.30
CA ARG A 100 -23.36 -15.30 -4.51
C ARG A 100 -22.14 -15.55 -5.39
N ASP A 101 -22.25 -16.39 -6.42
CA ASP A 101 -21.16 -16.66 -7.35
C ASP A 101 -20.74 -15.39 -8.12
N LEU A 102 -21.72 -14.57 -8.51
CA LEU A 102 -21.47 -13.28 -9.19
C LEU A 102 -20.87 -12.25 -8.23
N ASP A 103 -21.28 -12.21 -6.98
CA ASP A 103 -20.68 -11.36 -5.95
C ASP A 103 -19.21 -11.76 -5.72
N GLU A 104 -18.93 -13.06 -5.68
CA GLU A 104 -17.56 -13.57 -5.55
C GLU A 104 -16.71 -13.23 -6.78
N LEU A 105 -17.23 -13.37 -7.99
CA LEU A 105 -16.55 -12.98 -9.23
C LEU A 105 -16.27 -11.47 -9.27
N GLU A 106 -17.24 -10.62 -8.95
CA GLU A 106 -17.04 -9.17 -8.89
C GLU A 106 -15.97 -8.81 -7.86
N LEU A 107 -15.96 -9.51 -6.75
CA LEU A 107 -15.01 -9.42 -5.68
C LEU A 107 -13.59 -9.73 -6.16
N LEU A 108 -13.41 -10.88 -6.80
CA LEU A 108 -12.12 -11.34 -7.34
C LEU A 108 -11.57 -10.36 -8.39
N VAL A 109 -12.43 -9.92 -9.30
CA VAL A 109 -12.06 -8.96 -10.35
C VAL A 109 -11.63 -7.62 -9.74
N LYS A 110 -12.42 -7.06 -8.81
CA LYS A 110 -12.05 -5.82 -8.12
C LYS A 110 -10.74 -5.96 -7.37
N GLY A 111 -10.55 -7.09 -6.68
CA GLY A 111 -9.36 -7.37 -5.90
C GLY A 111 -8.10 -7.47 -6.76
N ALA A 112 -8.14 -8.29 -7.82
CA ALA A 112 -7.01 -8.46 -8.73
C ALA A 112 -6.59 -7.13 -9.39
N LEU A 113 -7.58 -6.35 -9.84
CA LEU A 113 -7.35 -5.06 -10.50
C LEU A 113 -6.86 -3.99 -9.52
N GLN A 114 -7.28 -4.09 -8.27
CA GLN A 114 -6.84 -3.22 -7.22
C GLN A 114 -5.36 -3.48 -6.87
N CYS A 115 -4.95 -4.76 -6.74
CA CYS A 115 -3.57 -5.15 -6.47
C CYS A 115 -2.59 -4.59 -7.52
N VAL A 116 -3.03 -4.51 -8.79
CA VAL A 116 -2.20 -3.96 -9.87
C VAL A 116 -2.16 -2.43 -9.86
N LYS A 117 -3.29 -1.76 -9.61
CA LYS A 117 -3.32 -0.29 -9.45
C LYS A 117 -2.44 0.19 -8.31
N ASP A 118 -2.28 -0.63 -7.28
CA ASP A 118 -1.53 -0.28 -6.07
C ASP A 118 -0.03 -0.28 -6.27
N THR A 119 0.45 -1.07 -7.23
CA THR A 119 1.86 -1.08 -7.64
C THR A 119 2.22 0.14 -8.51
N ASP A 120 1.22 0.81 -9.08
CA ASP A 120 1.39 1.86 -10.09
C ASP A 120 1.14 3.29 -9.57
N ILE A 121 0.96 3.50 -8.25
CA ILE A 121 0.80 4.86 -7.73
C ILE A 121 2.15 5.59 -7.81
N HIS A 122 2.32 6.37 -8.89
CA HIS A 122 3.38 7.36 -9.03
C HIS A 122 3.07 8.56 -8.12
N GLU A 123 3.26 8.40 -6.83
CA GLU A 123 3.18 9.49 -5.89
C GLU A 123 4.58 9.97 -5.53
N ASN A 124 4.75 11.27 -5.48
CA ASN A 124 5.96 11.87 -4.94
C ASN A 124 6.04 11.65 -3.43
N ILE A 125 7.26 11.51 -2.93
CA ILE A 125 7.50 11.50 -1.49
C ILE A 125 7.34 12.93 -0.99
N GLU A 126 6.38 13.14 -0.10
CA GLU A 126 6.06 14.43 0.49
C GLU A 126 5.99 14.31 2.03
N PRO A 127 6.12 15.41 2.77
CA PRO A 127 5.87 15.40 4.22
C PRO A 127 4.39 15.11 4.49
N VAL A 128 4.06 13.90 4.97
CA VAL A 128 2.69 13.46 5.28
C VAL A 128 2.39 13.66 6.76
N ASP A 129 1.34 14.39 7.07
CA ASP A 129 0.79 14.44 8.42
C ASP A 129 0.00 13.17 8.72
N LEU A 130 0.67 12.20 9.35
CA LEU A 130 0.06 10.92 9.72
C LEU A 130 -1.06 11.07 10.75
N ASN A 131 -1.02 12.12 11.59
CA ASN A 131 -2.12 12.40 12.53
C ASN A 131 -3.38 12.77 11.77
N HIS A 132 -3.26 13.65 10.78
CA HIS A 132 -4.40 14.03 9.93
C HIS A 132 -4.95 12.83 9.14
N VAL A 133 -4.07 11.96 8.61
CA VAL A 133 -4.49 10.73 7.91
C VAL A 133 -5.28 9.81 8.84
N LEU A 134 -4.79 9.59 10.06
CA LEU A 134 -5.45 8.76 11.08
C LEU A 134 -6.78 9.39 11.49
N ASP A 135 -6.81 10.67 11.82
CA ASP A 135 -8.01 11.39 12.22
C ASP A 135 -9.10 11.26 11.12
N CYS A 136 -8.76 11.46 9.84
CA CYS A 136 -9.70 11.28 8.70
C CYS A 136 -10.23 9.84 8.55
N LEU A 137 -9.40 8.83 8.83
CA LEU A 137 -9.80 7.43 8.72
C LEU A 137 -10.66 6.98 9.89
N VAL A 138 -10.44 7.54 11.08
CA VAL A 138 -11.13 7.18 12.32
C VAL A 138 -12.43 7.97 12.50
N GLU A 139 -12.52 9.21 11.98
CA GLU A 139 -13.66 10.11 12.13
C GLU A 139 -15.04 9.44 11.85
N PRO A 140 -15.22 8.62 10.80
CA PRO A 140 -16.51 7.96 10.53
C PRO A 140 -16.96 7.01 11.64
N TYR A 141 -16.04 6.53 12.48
CA TYR A 141 -16.29 5.57 13.55
C TYR A 141 -16.40 6.22 14.94
N LEU A 142 -16.05 7.51 15.06
CA LEU A 142 -16.14 8.31 16.29
C LEU A 142 -17.47 9.07 16.44
N ALA A 143 -18.38 9.01 15.47
CA ALA A 143 -19.60 9.81 15.43
C ALA A 143 -20.43 9.70 16.73
N PRO A 144 -21.17 10.78 17.15
CA PRO A 144 -21.93 10.82 18.41
C PRO A 144 -22.97 9.71 18.54
N ASN A 145 -23.38 9.09 17.45
CA ASN A 145 -24.22 7.88 17.38
C ASN A 145 -23.43 6.64 16.98
N GLY A 146 -22.12 6.72 16.74
CA GLY A 146 -21.25 5.59 16.52
C GLY A 146 -20.94 4.94 17.86
N ASN A 147 -21.02 3.63 17.92
CA ASN A 147 -20.78 2.83 19.12
C ASN A 147 -19.30 2.81 19.55
N GLY A 148 -18.53 3.90 19.40
CA GLY A 148 -17.14 3.98 19.86
C GLY A 148 -16.26 2.83 19.42
N ARG A 149 -16.36 2.42 18.16
CA ARG A 149 -15.68 1.22 17.63
C ARG A 149 -14.16 1.35 17.56
N ILE A 150 -13.65 2.57 17.62
CA ILE A 150 -12.21 2.82 17.55
C ILE A 150 -11.77 3.64 18.74
N THR A 151 -10.72 3.20 19.40
CA THR A 151 -9.97 4.01 20.36
C THR A 151 -8.59 4.31 19.80
N GLN A 152 -8.09 5.53 20.00
CA GLN A 152 -6.79 5.96 19.53
C GLN A 152 -5.96 6.54 20.68
N HIS A 153 -4.73 6.03 20.83
CA HIS A 153 -3.76 6.50 21.81
C HIS A 153 -2.43 6.84 21.13
N GLY A 154 -1.81 7.93 21.57
CA GLY A 154 -0.55 8.40 20.98
C GLY A 154 -0.77 9.27 19.74
N ARG A 155 0.31 9.88 19.26
CA ARG A 155 0.35 10.69 18.03
C ARG A 155 1.74 10.69 17.41
N ALA A 156 1.80 10.87 16.08
CA ALA A 156 3.05 11.10 15.38
C ALA A 156 3.65 12.46 15.78
N LEU A 157 4.97 12.49 16.00
CA LEU A 157 5.70 13.68 16.44
C LEU A 157 5.89 14.73 15.33
N THR A 158 6.19 14.24 14.12
CA THR A 158 6.52 15.08 12.96
C THR A 158 5.91 14.47 11.70
N PRO A 159 5.73 15.25 10.61
CA PRO A 159 5.33 14.70 9.33
C PRO A 159 6.30 13.61 8.87
N TYR A 160 5.75 12.55 8.26
CA TYR A 160 6.51 11.42 7.73
C TYR A 160 6.83 11.64 6.25
N PRO A 161 8.09 11.46 5.79
CA PRO A 161 8.43 11.54 4.37
C PRO A 161 7.90 10.30 3.65
N GLY A 162 6.82 10.42 2.91
CA GLY A 162 6.17 9.27 2.28
C GLY A 162 5.17 9.64 1.20
N LYS A 163 4.51 8.63 0.65
CA LYS A 163 3.48 8.76 -0.40
C LYS A 163 2.10 8.90 0.27
N PRO A 164 1.42 10.07 0.18
CA PRO A 164 0.20 10.33 0.96
C PRO A 164 -0.93 9.34 0.75
N LEU A 165 -1.29 9.03 -0.51
CA LEU A 165 -2.40 8.11 -0.82
C LEU A 165 -2.03 6.67 -0.48
N ALA A 166 -0.78 6.27 -0.72
CA ALA A 166 -0.30 4.94 -0.37
C ALA A 166 -0.35 4.72 1.15
N LEU A 167 0.15 5.68 1.95
CA LEU A 167 0.11 5.59 3.42
C LEU A 167 -1.33 5.61 3.96
N LYS A 168 -2.18 6.50 3.45
CA LYS A 168 -3.62 6.51 3.79
C LYS A 168 -4.25 5.15 3.54
N ARG A 169 -3.92 4.53 2.43
CA ARG A 169 -4.43 3.23 2.05
C ARG A 169 -3.86 2.09 2.89
N CYS A 170 -2.55 2.12 3.18
CA CYS A 170 -1.93 1.16 4.08
C CYS A 170 -2.66 1.14 5.43
N ILE A 171 -2.76 2.29 6.07
CA ILE A 171 -3.42 2.44 7.37
C ILE A 171 -4.91 2.07 7.29
N GLY A 172 -5.61 2.51 6.24
CA GLY A 172 -7.02 2.16 6.01
C GLY A 172 -7.24 0.66 5.92
N ASN A 173 -6.39 -0.07 5.19
CA ASN A 173 -6.46 -1.53 5.09
C ASN A 173 -6.27 -2.24 6.44
N LEU A 174 -5.41 -1.70 7.33
CA LEU A 174 -5.22 -2.26 8.67
C LEU A 174 -6.44 -2.03 9.55
N ILE A 175 -7.00 -0.80 9.52
CA ILE A 175 -8.21 -0.44 10.27
C ILE A 175 -9.42 -1.24 9.76
N ASP A 176 -9.62 -1.30 8.44
CA ASP A 176 -10.70 -2.07 7.83
C ASP A 176 -10.61 -3.54 8.17
N ASN A 177 -9.38 -4.09 8.26
CA ASN A 177 -9.19 -5.48 8.64
C ASN A 177 -9.61 -5.72 10.09
N ALA A 178 -9.23 -4.87 11.03
CA ALA A 178 -9.62 -4.97 12.42
C ALA A 178 -11.16 -4.87 12.62
N LEU A 179 -11.80 -3.93 11.91
CA LEU A 179 -13.24 -3.70 12.02
C LEU A 179 -14.12 -4.75 11.33
N LYS A 180 -13.56 -5.58 10.42
CA LYS A 180 -14.33 -6.63 9.73
C LYS A 180 -14.76 -7.78 10.63
N TYR A 181 -13.88 -8.16 11.52
CA TYR A 181 -14.05 -9.38 12.31
C TYR A 181 -14.63 -9.09 13.68
N GLU A 182 -14.41 -7.87 14.18
CA GLU A 182 -14.86 -7.46 15.48
C GLU A 182 -15.49 -6.06 15.44
N GLN A 183 -16.15 -5.71 16.54
CA GLN A 183 -16.84 -4.43 16.64
C GLN A 183 -15.91 -3.30 17.05
N ASN A 184 -14.75 -3.61 17.66
CA ASN A 184 -13.82 -2.64 18.23
C ASN A 184 -12.42 -2.82 17.67
N ALA A 185 -11.72 -1.70 17.51
CA ALA A 185 -10.31 -1.65 17.16
C ALA A 185 -9.59 -0.63 18.06
N HIS A 186 -8.38 -0.97 18.50
CA HIS A 186 -7.57 -0.13 19.36
C HIS A 186 -6.28 0.27 18.63
N LEU A 187 -6.11 1.55 18.39
CA LEU A 187 -4.94 2.10 17.70
C LEU A 187 -3.97 2.67 18.76
N HIS A 188 -2.73 2.16 18.75
CA HIS A 188 -1.64 2.68 19.56
C HIS A 188 -0.53 3.19 18.65
N ILE A 189 -0.18 4.47 18.81
CA ILE A 189 0.81 5.15 17.99
C ILE A 189 2.02 5.45 18.85
N GLU A 190 3.19 4.99 18.39
CA GLU A 190 4.48 5.27 18.98
C GLU A 190 5.36 5.95 17.92
N ASP A 191 6.02 7.03 18.28
CA ASP A 191 6.92 7.76 17.39
C ASP A 191 8.05 8.36 18.23
N ASP A 192 9.25 7.89 18.03
CA ASP A 192 10.45 8.35 18.74
C ASP A 192 11.33 9.31 17.89
N GLY A 193 10.85 9.67 16.68
CA GLY A 193 11.58 10.49 15.71
C GLY A 193 12.58 9.71 14.86
N VAL A 194 12.81 8.42 15.14
CA VAL A 194 13.63 7.49 14.34
C VAL A 194 12.72 6.59 13.52
N GLU A 195 11.68 6.09 14.15
CA GLU A 195 10.65 5.27 13.49
C GLU A 195 9.24 5.68 13.95
N PHE A 196 8.27 5.45 13.07
CA PHE A 196 6.85 5.54 13.37
C PHE A 196 6.29 4.12 13.46
N ILE A 197 5.61 3.81 14.57
CA ILE A 197 4.97 2.51 14.81
C ILE A 197 3.48 2.74 15.05
N LEU A 198 2.65 2.00 14.31
CA LEU A 198 1.21 1.92 14.53
C LEU A 198 0.83 0.47 14.84
N HIS A 199 0.30 0.24 16.04
CA HIS A 199 -0.35 -1.00 16.40
C HIS A 199 -1.86 -0.85 16.20
N VAL A 200 -2.45 -1.81 15.52
CA VAL A 200 -3.90 -1.94 15.36
C VAL A 200 -4.29 -3.28 15.98
N ASP A 201 -4.97 -3.20 17.12
CA ASP A 201 -5.42 -4.36 17.87
C ASP A 201 -6.91 -4.59 17.61
N ASP A 202 -7.30 -5.82 17.34
CA ASP A 202 -8.68 -6.27 17.29
C ASP A 202 -9.00 -7.25 18.44
N GLU A 203 -10.29 -7.48 18.69
CA GLU A 203 -10.77 -8.41 19.70
C GLU A 203 -11.18 -9.77 19.10
N GLY A 204 -10.69 -10.10 17.90
CA GLY A 204 -11.07 -11.28 17.14
C GLY A 204 -10.48 -12.60 17.66
N PRO A 205 -10.76 -13.70 16.97
CA PRO A 205 -10.27 -15.02 17.37
C PRO A 205 -8.75 -15.19 17.13
N GLY A 206 -8.10 -14.17 16.54
CA GLY A 206 -6.70 -14.27 16.13
C GLY A 206 -6.49 -15.17 14.91
N VAL A 207 -5.23 -15.49 14.63
CA VAL A 207 -4.80 -16.29 13.48
C VAL A 207 -3.93 -17.46 13.99
N PRO A 208 -4.14 -18.71 13.52
CA PRO A 208 -3.23 -19.82 13.89
C PRO A 208 -1.78 -19.46 13.58
N GLU A 209 -0.86 -19.67 14.54
CA GLU A 209 0.55 -19.28 14.43
C GLU A 209 1.21 -19.74 13.12
N GLN A 210 0.87 -20.96 12.65
CA GLN A 210 1.39 -21.55 11.42
C GLN A 210 0.92 -20.81 10.15
N ARG A 211 -0.07 -19.93 10.26
CA ARG A 211 -0.67 -19.22 9.15
C ARG A 211 -0.45 -17.70 9.18
N LEU A 212 0.25 -17.17 10.18
CA LEU A 212 0.50 -15.73 10.33
C LEU A 212 1.20 -15.13 9.10
N GLU A 213 2.12 -15.85 8.47
CA GLU A 213 2.73 -15.39 7.22
C GLU A 213 1.82 -15.56 5.99
N GLN A 214 0.98 -16.60 5.98
CA GLN A 214 0.10 -16.87 4.84
C GLN A 214 -1.01 -15.83 4.67
N VAL A 215 -1.39 -15.09 5.74
CA VAL A 215 -2.42 -14.04 5.64
C VAL A 215 -1.99 -12.84 4.79
N PHE A 216 -0.70 -12.71 4.47
CA PHE A 216 -0.20 -11.71 3.53
C PHE A 216 -0.28 -12.16 2.06
N GLU A 217 -0.50 -13.48 1.82
CA GLU A 217 -0.65 -13.99 0.47
C GLU A 217 -1.97 -13.49 -0.15
N PRO A 218 -1.96 -13.14 -1.44
CA PRO A 218 -3.17 -12.70 -2.13
C PRO A 218 -4.27 -13.76 -2.04
N HIS A 219 -5.49 -13.32 -1.71
CA HIS A 219 -6.69 -14.15 -1.59
C HIS A 219 -6.69 -15.18 -0.45
N PHE A 220 -5.70 -15.16 0.44
CA PHE A 220 -5.71 -16.02 1.61
C PHE A 220 -6.83 -15.63 2.58
N ARG A 221 -7.58 -16.63 3.06
CA ARG A 221 -8.68 -16.47 4.02
C ARG A 221 -8.71 -17.64 4.99
N LEU A 222 -9.04 -17.38 6.23
CA LEU A 222 -9.30 -18.43 7.20
C LEU A 222 -10.69 -19.06 6.96
N ALA A 223 -10.80 -20.36 7.15
CA ALA A 223 -12.06 -21.08 6.96
C ALA A 223 -13.18 -20.48 7.84
N GLY A 224 -14.35 -20.19 7.23
CA GLY A 224 -15.49 -19.60 7.92
C GLY A 224 -15.62 -18.08 7.81
N GLN A 225 -14.67 -17.38 7.22
CA GLN A 225 -14.71 -15.92 7.02
C GLN A 225 -15.39 -15.57 5.70
N GLN A 226 -16.57 -14.95 5.76
CA GLN A 226 -17.36 -14.60 4.57
C GLN A 226 -17.12 -13.18 4.03
N GLN A 227 -16.48 -12.26 4.77
CA GLN A 227 -16.29 -10.87 4.36
C GLN A 227 -14.83 -10.53 4.03
N GLY A 228 -14.59 -9.93 2.86
CA GLY A 228 -13.33 -9.34 2.42
C GLY A 228 -12.56 -10.18 1.39
N TYR A 229 -11.63 -9.51 0.68
CA TYR A 229 -10.93 -10.03 -0.51
C TYR A 229 -9.66 -10.84 -0.19
N GLY A 230 -9.19 -10.87 1.06
CA GLY A 230 -7.89 -11.44 1.41
C GLY A 230 -6.70 -10.70 0.79
N LEU A 231 -6.84 -9.41 0.51
CA LEU A 231 -5.81 -8.60 -0.15
C LEU A 231 -5.28 -7.45 0.72
N GLY A 232 -6.07 -7.01 1.71
CA GLY A 232 -5.77 -5.79 2.48
C GLY A 232 -4.43 -5.84 3.20
N LEU A 233 -4.11 -6.93 3.89
CA LEU A 233 -2.84 -7.10 4.61
C LEU A 233 -1.65 -7.19 3.66
N GLY A 234 -1.78 -7.93 2.54
CA GLY A 234 -0.73 -8.00 1.52
C GLY A 234 -0.45 -6.63 0.88
N ILE A 235 -1.50 -5.85 0.59
CA ILE A 235 -1.35 -4.47 0.10
C ILE A 235 -0.66 -3.59 1.14
N ALA A 236 -1.08 -3.65 2.39
CA ALA A 236 -0.47 -2.86 3.46
C ALA A 236 1.03 -3.18 3.61
N ARG A 237 1.41 -4.47 3.59
CA ARG A 237 2.80 -4.91 3.66
C ARG A 237 3.63 -4.42 2.47
N ASN A 238 3.11 -4.51 1.24
CA ASN A 238 3.78 -4.01 0.05
C ASN A 238 4.02 -2.48 0.13
N ILE A 239 3.04 -1.73 0.64
CA ILE A 239 3.19 -0.29 0.84
C ILE A 239 4.24 -0.01 1.93
N ALA A 240 4.23 -0.72 3.05
CA ALA A 240 5.24 -0.60 4.09
C ALA A 240 6.65 -0.86 3.54
N HIS A 241 6.84 -1.97 2.80
CA HIS A 241 8.11 -2.29 2.13
C HIS A 241 8.58 -1.20 1.17
N SER A 242 7.66 -0.57 0.41
CA SER A 242 7.99 0.55 -0.47
C SER A 242 8.45 1.81 0.27
N HIS A 243 8.22 1.88 1.58
CA HIS A 243 8.67 2.93 2.49
C HIS A 243 9.83 2.46 3.40
N GLY A 244 10.44 1.31 3.10
CA GLY A 244 11.54 0.73 3.91
C GLY A 244 11.09 0.15 5.24
N GLY A 245 9.77 0.01 5.46
CA GLY A 245 9.15 -0.49 6.68
C GLY A 245 8.67 -1.94 6.57
N GLU A 246 7.92 -2.39 7.58
CA GLU A 246 7.38 -3.75 7.65
C GLU A 246 5.98 -3.74 8.27
N VAL A 247 5.16 -4.75 7.92
CA VAL A 247 3.91 -5.08 8.61
C VAL A 247 4.04 -6.46 9.21
N SER A 248 3.86 -6.57 10.52
CA SER A 248 3.92 -7.82 11.26
C SER A 248 2.62 -8.11 12.01
N LEU A 249 2.40 -9.38 12.35
CA LEU A 249 1.21 -9.87 13.02
C LEU A 249 1.58 -10.64 14.28
N GLN A 250 0.79 -10.45 15.34
CA GLN A 250 0.94 -11.15 16.60
C GLN A 250 -0.42 -11.40 17.25
N ASN A 251 -0.67 -12.63 17.70
CA ASN A 251 -1.83 -12.91 18.52
C ASN A 251 -1.68 -12.30 19.93
N LEU A 252 -2.74 -11.66 20.42
CA LEU A 252 -2.77 -11.13 21.77
C LEU A 252 -3.07 -12.23 22.79
N ARG A 253 -2.52 -12.10 24.02
CA ARG A 253 -2.69 -13.12 25.09
C ARG A 253 -4.13 -13.25 25.56
N GLU A 254 -4.89 -12.18 25.51
CA GLU A 254 -6.30 -12.10 25.95
C GLU A 254 -7.29 -12.40 24.82
N GLY A 255 -6.79 -12.79 23.66
CA GLY A 255 -7.53 -12.93 22.40
C GLY A 255 -7.38 -11.72 21.51
N GLY A 256 -7.59 -11.89 20.20
CA GLY A 256 -7.41 -10.84 19.20
C GLY A 256 -6.09 -10.93 18.45
N LEU A 257 -5.97 -10.07 17.45
CA LEU A 257 -4.79 -9.94 16.62
C LEU A 257 -4.24 -8.51 16.71
N ARG A 258 -2.94 -8.40 16.91
CA ARG A 258 -2.21 -7.15 16.75
C ARG A 258 -1.55 -7.13 15.39
N VAL A 259 -1.86 -6.11 14.61
CA VAL A 259 -1.17 -5.77 13.37
C VAL A 259 -0.26 -4.58 13.65
N THR A 260 1.03 -4.73 13.41
CA THR A 260 2.02 -3.67 13.64
C THR A 260 2.57 -3.17 12.32
N LEU A 261 2.41 -1.89 12.05
CA LEU A 261 3.08 -1.18 10.95
C LEU A 261 4.27 -0.42 11.52
N GLN A 262 5.46 -0.72 11.01
CA GLN A 262 6.72 -0.03 11.36
C GLN A 262 7.23 0.70 10.12
N LEU A 263 7.51 2.00 10.26
CA LEU A 263 8.01 2.85 9.18
C LEU A 263 9.24 3.62 9.68
N PRO A 264 10.45 3.33 9.16
CA PRO A 264 11.65 4.08 9.51
C PRO A 264 11.56 5.49 8.92
N ARG A 265 12.02 6.50 9.66
CA ARG A 265 12.02 7.90 9.19
C ARG A 265 13.22 8.26 8.31
N THR A 266 14.26 7.44 8.36
CA THR A 266 15.42 7.53 7.44
C THR A 266 15.26 6.46 6.39
N LEU A 267 15.00 6.89 5.16
CA LEU A 267 15.12 6.02 3.99
C LEU A 267 16.62 5.88 3.68
N ASP A 268 17.26 4.78 4.14
CA ASP A 268 18.65 4.45 3.80
C ASP A 268 18.84 4.12 2.31
#